data_a0b9d4bef14bde663841431b4118a869
#
_entry.id   a0b9d4bef14bde663841431b4118a869
#
_cell.length_a   1.000
_cell.length_b   1.000
_cell.length_c   1.000
_cell.angle_alpha   90.00
_cell.angle_beta   90.00
_cell.angle_gamma   90.00
#
_symmetry.space_group_name_H-M   'P 1'
#
loop_
_entity.id
_entity.type
_entity.pdbx_description
1 polymer ?
#
loop_
_entity_poly.entity_id
_entity_poly.type
_entity_poly.pdbx_seq_one_letter_code
_entity_poly.pdbx_strand_id
1 'polypeptide(L)'
;MDFGQACQKAQLERNIKNWPSAWGDKVLVVVYGDFAAPSKDVVLPALKIIIDHENKSGTKFKSAQCVLDIWIEVDEKSISAVMDALRRLNIFLGMWVLSGGCRACGWFSFLVHGLIGPGAAFSVGVGTNIGSLDPVCRTVLNLPIHVRQKICAALYWVRSPKNLSMDHYLYENDLLIVYSSYWNAFECLVDAVEMIKPQQSLTRSQKQEKIDEFISQQNAIHGRLTAEDIQNCYTNIVNPGFRGKAINALTVCFADPTQYIRECFDMPEKRDNLYQIRNAIDHGDIDAENPDEMIRVEWRLSKLYPIILEMFIWFFKYTGK
;
A
#
# COMPACT_ATOMS: atom_id res chain seq x y z
N MET A 1 -20.12 -15.49 -10.24
CA MET A 1 -19.19 -16.06 -9.26
C MET A 1 -18.33 -17.04 -10.02
N ASP A 2 -17.03 -16.82 -10.08
CA ASP A 2 -16.09 -17.71 -10.75
C ASP A 2 -16.06 -19.07 -9.99
N PHE A 3 -15.83 -20.18 -10.72
CA PHE A 3 -15.75 -21.54 -10.15
C PHE A 3 -14.74 -21.62 -9.00
N GLY A 4 -13.58 -20.93 -9.14
CA GLY A 4 -12.56 -20.85 -8.09
C GLY A 4 -13.07 -20.19 -6.80
N GLN A 5 -13.81 -19.11 -6.92
CA GLN A 5 -14.41 -18.41 -5.77
C GLN A 5 -15.47 -19.25 -5.07
N ALA A 6 -16.26 -20.03 -5.84
CA ALA A 6 -17.26 -20.95 -5.29
C ALA A 6 -16.60 -22.07 -4.49
N CYS A 7 -15.52 -22.66 -5.01
CA CYS A 7 -14.76 -23.70 -4.32
C CYS A 7 -14.12 -23.18 -3.03
N GLN A 8 -13.52 -21.98 -3.04
CA GLN A 8 -12.94 -21.35 -1.85
C GLN A 8 -14.00 -21.06 -0.78
N LYS A 9 -15.17 -20.55 -1.19
CA LYS A 9 -16.30 -20.33 -0.28
C LYS A 9 -16.78 -21.62 0.37
N ALA A 10 -16.99 -22.66 -0.42
CA ALA A 10 -17.42 -23.98 0.09
C ALA A 10 -16.40 -24.59 1.05
N GLN A 11 -15.10 -24.43 0.79
CA GLN A 11 -14.04 -24.88 1.68
C GLN A 11 -14.06 -24.11 3.00
N LEU A 12 -14.21 -22.79 2.95
CA LEU A 12 -14.31 -21.95 4.15
C LEU A 12 -15.56 -22.30 4.99
N GLU A 13 -16.71 -22.53 4.36
CA GLU A 13 -17.93 -22.99 5.04
C GLU A 13 -17.73 -24.33 5.76
N ARG A 14 -17.02 -25.27 5.10
CA ARG A 14 -16.67 -26.57 5.72
C ARG A 14 -15.75 -26.38 6.92
N ASN A 15 -14.72 -25.56 6.79
CA ASN A 15 -13.77 -25.30 7.87
C ASN A 15 -14.46 -24.61 9.07
N ILE A 16 -15.38 -23.67 8.83
CA ILE A 16 -16.18 -23.04 9.89
C ILE A 16 -17.04 -24.06 10.63
N LYS A 17 -17.64 -25.03 9.95
CA LYS A 17 -18.41 -26.10 10.59
C LYS A 17 -17.53 -26.98 11.51
N ASN A 18 -16.24 -27.12 11.15
CA ASN A 18 -15.25 -27.89 11.91
C ASN A 18 -14.37 -27.01 12.79
N TRP A 19 -14.88 -25.88 13.26
CA TRP A 19 -14.16 -24.93 14.11
C TRP A 19 -13.60 -25.62 15.35
N PRO A 20 -12.29 -25.54 15.61
CA PRO A 20 -11.69 -26.20 16.77
C PRO A 20 -12.28 -25.63 18.08
N SER A 21 -12.81 -26.48 18.92
CA SER A 21 -13.42 -26.06 20.21
C SER A 21 -12.43 -25.32 21.11
N ALA A 22 -11.16 -25.69 21.05
CA ALA A 22 -10.10 -25.05 21.81
C ALA A 22 -9.85 -23.56 21.45
N TRP A 23 -10.35 -23.12 20.29
CA TRP A 23 -10.17 -21.72 19.85
C TRP A 23 -11.25 -20.79 20.42
N GLY A 24 -12.34 -21.34 20.99
CA GLY A 24 -13.47 -20.52 21.43
C GLY A 24 -14.01 -19.67 20.29
N ASP A 25 -14.08 -18.36 20.50
CA ASP A 25 -14.51 -17.36 19.50
C ASP A 25 -13.32 -16.61 18.90
N LYS A 26 -12.23 -17.32 18.60
CA LYS A 26 -11.00 -16.76 18.01
C LYS A 26 -10.59 -17.49 16.76
N VAL A 27 -10.05 -16.76 15.80
CA VAL A 27 -9.34 -17.30 14.63
C VAL A 27 -7.85 -17.32 14.95
N LEU A 28 -7.22 -18.47 14.81
CA LEU A 28 -5.78 -18.58 14.86
C LEU A 28 -5.18 -18.34 13.48
N VAL A 29 -4.27 -17.39 13.40
CA VAL A 29 -3.42 -17.14 12.24
C VAL A 29 -1.96 -17.26 12.66
N VAL A 30 -1.22 -18.11 11.96
CA VAL A 30 0.22 -18.25 12.19
C VAL A 30 0.95 -17.37 11.20
N VAL A 31 1.65 -16.36 11.71
CA VAL A 31 2.47 -15.43 10.92
C VAL A 31 3.92 -15.88 11.01
N TYR A 32 4.58 -15.93 9.88
CA TYR A 32 5.98 -16.35 9.77
C TYR A 32 6.76 -15.39 8.89
N GLY A 33 8.02 -15.21 9.17
CA GLY A 33 8.86 -14.28 8.39
C GLY A 33 10.14 -13.87 9.10
N ASP A 34 10.71 -12.79 8.59
CA ASP A 34 11.90 -12.13 9.16
C ASP A 34 11.47 -10.91 10.01
N PHE A 35 11.33 -11.14 11.30
CA PHE A 35 10.95 -10.12 12.28
C PHE A 35 11.47 -10.49 13.68
N ALA A 36 11.52 -9.51 14.57
CA ALA A 36 11.80 -9.74 15.98
C ALA A 36 10.51 -10.17 16.69
N ALA A 37 10.52 -11.36 17.32
CA ALA A 37 9.42 -11.78 18.17
C ALA A 37 9.26 -10.86 19.38
N PRO A 38 8.04 -10.58 19.84
CA PRO A 38 7.83 -9.87 21.07
C PRO A 38 8.31 -10.73 22.25
N SER A 39 8.83 -10.09 23.29
CA SER A 39 9.30 -10.77 24.51
C SER A 39 8.18 -11.21 25.46
N LYS A 40 6.94 -10.85 25.15
CA LYS A 40 5.72 -11.19 25.89
C LYS A 40 4.51 -11.05 24.98
N ASP A 41 3.39 -11.60 25.42
CA ASP A 41 2.12 -11.43 24.70
C ASP A 41 1.79 -9.94 24.49
N VAL A 42 1.31 -9.63 23.29
CA VAL A 42 0.88 -8.28 22.92
C VAL A 42 -0.59 -8.27 22.57
N VAL A 43 -1.34 -7.38 23.20
CA VAL A 43 -2.77 -7.19 22.93
C VAL A 43 -2.96 -5.89 22.15
N LEU A 44 -3.72 -5.98 21.04
CA LEU A 44 -4.13 -4.85 20.21
C LEU A 44 -5.66 -4.73 20.26
N PRO A 45 -6.21 -4.02 21.26
CA PRO A 45 -7.67 -3.99 21.51
C PRO A 45 -8.48 -3.43 20.33
N ALA A 46 -7.94 -2.42 19.61
CA ALA A 46 -8.63 -1.83 18.48
C ALA A 46 -8.86 -2.84 17.35
N LEU A 47 -7.96 -3.80 17.18
CA LEU A 47 -8.04 -4.84 16.16
C LEU A 47 -8.63 -6.14 16.70
N LYS A 48 -8.92 -6.24 18.00
CA LYS A 48 -9.27 -7.50 18.68
C LYS A 48 -8.23 -8.61 18.42
N ILE A 49 -6.94 -8.25 18.42
CA ILE A 49 -5.81 -9.15 18.16
C ILE A 49 -5.02 -9.39 19.43
N ILE A 50 -4.64 -10.65 19.66
CA ILE A 50 -3.69 -11.07 20.68
C ILE A 50 -2.54 -11.79 19.96
N ILE A 51 -1.33 -11.33 20.18
CA ILE A 51 -0.11 -11.94 19.64
C ILE A 51 0.53 -12.75 20.75
N ASP A 52 0.65 -14.06 20.54
CA ASP A 52 1.28 -14.98 21.48
C ASP A 52 2.77 -15.09 21.19
N HIS A 53 3.61 -14.73 22.16
CA HIS A 53 5.06 -14.73 22.00
C HIS A 53 5.68 -16.16 22.02
N GLU A 54 4.94 -17.14 22.54
CA GLU A 54 5.46 -18.51 22.71
C GLU A 54 5.22 -19.43 21.51
N ASN A 55 4.46 -18.98 20.50
CA ASN A 55 4.04 -19.85 19.37
C ASN A 55 3.48 -21.19 19.85
N LYS A 56 2.42 -21.15 20.67
CA LYS A 56 1.80 -22.33 21.29
C LYS A 56 1.22 -23.34 20.30
N SER A 57 0.94 -22.93 19.06
CA SER A 57 0.52 -23.84 18.01
C SER A 57 1.62 -24.85 17.65
N GLY A 58 2.87 -24.55 17.95
CA GLY A 58 4.03 -25.38 17.61
C GLY A 58 4.32 -25.46 16.11
N THR A 59 3.68 -24.58 15.31
CA THR A 59 3.91 -24.52 13.86
C THR A 59 5.31 -24.06 13.54
N LYS A 60 5.98 -24.70 12.57
CA LYS A 60 7.33 -24.37 12.13
C LYS A 60 7.37 -24.22 10.61
N PHE A 61 8.08 -23.19 10.14
CA PHE A 61 8.35 -22.99 8.71
C PHE A 61 9.86 -22.98 8.49
N LYS A 62 10.35 -23.81 7.54
CA LYS A 62 11.80 -24.02 7.33
C LYS A 62 12.56 -22.76 6.89
N SER A 63 11.90 -21.86 6.18
CA SER A 63 12.49 -20.64 5.63
C SER A 63 12.27 -19.39 6.48
N ALA A 64 11.57 -19.50 7.60
CA ALA A 64 11.26 -18.36 8.44
C ALA A 64 12.21 -18.27 9.64
N GLN A 65 12.67 -17.05 9.96
CA GLN A 65 13.47 -16.78 11.15
C GLN A 65 12.61 -16.73 12.41
N CYS A 66 11.35 -16.31 12.26
CA CYS A 66 10.40 -16.23 13.35
C CYS A 66 9.01 -16.71 12.94
N VAL A 67 8.29 -17.26 13.91
CA VAL A 67 6.89 -17.71 13.78
C VAL A 67 6.13 -17.22 15.00
N LEU A 68 4.98 -16.60 14.78
CA LEU A 68 4.08 -16.07 15.81
C LEU A 68 2.67 -16.58 15.63
N ASP A 69 2.00 -16.89 16.73
CA ASP A 69 0.58 -17.14 16.77
C ASP A 69 -0.15 -15.82 17.00
N ILE A 70 -1.09 -15.52 16.10
CA ILE A 70 -1.97 -14.37 16.21
C ILE A 70 -3.40 -14.87 16.38
N TRP A 71 -4.00 -14.55 17.50
CA TRP A 71 -5.38 -14.82 17.84
C TRP A 71 -6.24 -13.60 17.57
N ILE A 72 -7.29 -13.76 16.76
CA ILE A 72 -8.18 -12.68 16.38
C ILE A 72 -9.59 -13.01 16.87
N GLU A 73 -10.15 -12.20 17.75
CA GLU A 73 -11.51 -12.40 18.28
C GLU A 73 -12.55 -12.16 17.18
N VAL A 74 -13.57 -12.99 17.15
CA VAL A 74 -14.73 -12.88 16.25
C VAL A 74 -16.00 -12.88 17.07
N ASP A 75 -17.00 -12.13 16.60
CA ASP A 75 -18.27 -12.02 17.30
C ASP A 75 -19.18 -13.24 17.03
N GLU A 76 -18.91 -13.96 15.93
CA GLU A 76 -19.65 -15.15 15.51
C GLU A 76 -18.80 -16.06 14.60
N LYS A 77 -19.16 -17.33 14.50
CA LYS A 77 -18.48 -18.31 13.62
C LYS A 77 -19.13 -18.27 12.24
N SER A 78 -18.91 -17.20 11.51
CA SER A 78 -19.45 -16.98 10.17
C SER A 78 -18.35 -16.58 9.17
N ILE A 79 -18.63 -16.73 7.87
CA ILE A 79 -17.71 -16.26 6.81
C ILE A 79 -17.45 -14.77 6.97
N SER A 80 -18.48 -13.98 7.25
CA SER A 80 -18.39 -12.53 7.41
C SER A 80 -17.42 -12.16 8.52
N ALA A 81 -17.55 -12.79 9.69
CA ALA A 81 -16.68 -12.55 10.84
C ALA A 81 -15.22 -12.96 10.58
N VAL A 82 -15.00 -14.10 9.91
CA VAL A 82 -13.64 -14.54 9.51
C VAL A 82 -13.02 -13.54 8.52
N MET A 83 -13.77 -13.08 7.52
CA MET A 83 -13.27 -12.10 6.55
C MET A 83 -12.97 -10.75 7.21
N ASP A 84 -13.75 -10.33 8.20
CA ASP A 84 -13.46 -9.14 8.99
C ASP A 84 -12.19 -9.32 9.84
N ALA A 85 -12.02 -10.47 10.49
CA ALA A 85 -10.81 -10.80 11.22
C ALA A 85 -9.56 -10.72 10.33
N LEU A 86 -9.64 -11.25 9.10
CA LEU A 86 -8.53 -11.17 8.14
C LEU A 86 -8.27 -9.73 7.65
N ARG A 87 -9.29 -8.89 7.54
CA ARG A 87 -9.09 -7.45 7.24
C ARG A 87 -8.33 -6.75 8.36
N ARG A 88 -8.69 -7.02 9.61
CA ARG A 88 -7.99 -6.48 10.80
C ARG A 88 -6.53 -6.96 10.84
N LEU A 89 -6.28 -8.23 10.55
CA LEU A 89 -4.93 -8.78 10.39
C LEU A 89 -4.15 -8.04 9.29
N ASN A 90 -4.77 -7.81 8.13
CA ASN A 90 -4.13 -7.10 7.02
C ASN A 90 -3.74 -5.67 7.38
N ILE A 91 -4.58 -4.96 8.12
CA ILE A 91 -4.25 -3.62 8.65
C ILE A 91 -3.03 -3.73 9.58
N PHE A 92 -3.05 -4.65 10.53
CA PHE A 92 -1.93 -4.86 11.46
C PHE A 92 -0.62 -5.17 10.71
N LEU A 93 -0.62 -6.16 9.82
CA LEU A 93 0.58 -6.57 9.09
C LEU A 93 1.11 -5.45 8.18
N GLY A 94 0.22 -4.72 7.51
CA GLY A 94 0.62 -3.57 6.69
C GLY A 94 1.26 -2.46 7.52
N MET A 95 0.69 -2.14 8.67
CA MET A 95 1.25 -1.17 9.59
C MET A 95 2.58 -1.61 10.20
N TRP A 96 2.71 -2.89 10.51
CA TRP A 96 3.93 -3.46 11.06
C TRP A 96 5.07 -3.41 10.04
N VAL A 97 4.80 -3.76 8.77
CA VAL A 97 5.75 -3.59 7.66
C VAL A 97 6.16 -2.14 7.48
N LEU A 98 5.20 -1.20 7.43
CA LEU A 98 5.48 0.24 7.29
C LEU A 98 6.32 0.81 8.43
N SER A 99 6.16 0.28 9.64
CA SER A 99 6.93 0.70 10.81
C SER A 99 8.36 0.13 10.83
N GLY A 100 8.72 -0.71 9.86
CA GLY A 100 10.02 -1.39 9.82
C GLY A 100 10.17 -2.52 10.85
N GLY A 101 9.10 -2.90 11.53
CA GLY A 101 9.11 -4.00 12.52
C GLY A 101 9.12 -5.39 11.91
N CYS A 102 8.82 -5.48 10.61
CA CYS A 102 8.82 -6.73 9.86
C CYS A 102 9.37 -6.46 8.45
N ARG A 103 10.32 -7.26 7.98
CA ARG A 103 10.86 -7.14 6.62
C ARG A 103 10.07 -7.96 5.62
N ALA A 104 9.70 -9.18 5.99
CA ALA A 104 8.94 -10.11 5.18
C ALA A 104 8.07 -10.96 6.09
N CYS A 105 6.79 -11.06 5.80
CA CYS A 105 5.89 -11.94 6.52
C CYS A 105 4.85 -12.59 5.62
N GLY A 106 4.63 -13.86 5.86
CA GLY A 106 3.50 -14.61 5.34
C GLY A 106 2.58 -15.03 6.47
N TRP A 107 1.44 -15.59 6.15
CA TRP A 107 0.55 -16.15 7.16
C TRP A 107 -0.17 -17.41 6.67
N PHE A 108 -0.58 -18.23 7.62
CA PHE A 108 -1.39 -19.43 7.40
C PHE A 108 -2.52 -19.44 8.42
N SER A 109 -3.71 -19.85 8.01
CA SER A 109 -4.82 -20.11 8.91
C SER A 109 -5.51 -21.42 8.54
N PHE A 110 -5.88 -22.22 9.53
CA PHE A 110 -6.68 -23.42 9.33
C PHE A 110 -8.01 -23.15 8.64
N LEU A 111 -8.62 -22.00 8.91
CA LEU A 111 -9.91 -21.63 8.33
C LEU A 111 -9.80 -21.16 6.88
N VAL A 112 -8.66 -20.56 6.53
CA VAL A 112 -8.44 -20.00 5.19
C VAL A 112 -7.10 -20.47 4.67
N HIS A 113 -7.11 -21.31 3.65
CA HIS A 113 -5.90 -21.66 2.94
C HIS A 113 -5.50 -20.50 2.04
N GLY A 114 -4.57 -19.70 2.49
CA GLY A 114 -4.02 -18.59 1.73
C GLY A 114 -2.61 -18.29 2.19
N LEU A 115 -1.64 -18.51 1.31
CA LEU A 115 -0.33 -17.92 1.46
C LEU A 115 -0.44 -16.48 0.97
N ILE A 116 -0.38 -15.53 1.89
CA ILE A 116 -0.08 -14.17 1.50
C ILE A 116 1.44 -14.07 1.50
N GLY A 117 1.98 -13.83 0.33
CA GLY A 117 3.41 -13.72 0.14
C GLY A 117 4.06 -12.67 1.04
N PRO A 118 5.35 -12.80 1.30
CA PRO A 118 6.10 -11.85 2.11
C PRO A 118 6.04 -10.44 1.51
N GLY A 119 5.75 -9.45 2.33
CA GLY A 119 6.00 -8.07 1.99
C GLY A 119 7.45 -7.74 2.32
N ALA A 120 8.21 -7.28 1.36
CA ALA A 120 9.55 -6.76 1.65
C ALA A 120 9.47 -5.31 2.09
N ALA A 121 9.92 -5.01 3.29
CA ALA A 121 10.17 -3.63 3.71
C ALA A 121 11.67 -3.34 3.62
N PHE A 122 12.03 -2.34 2.82
CA PHE A 122 13.40 -1.83 2.76
C PHE A 122 13.70 -0.90 3.94
N SER A 123 13.57 -1.36 5.17
CA SER A 123 14.04 -0.57 6.29
C SER A 123 14.86 -1.40 7.24
N VAL A 124 16.07 -0.95 7.48
CA VAL A 124 16.89 -1.36 8.60
C VAL A 124 16.29 -0.67 9.84
N GLY A 125 15.17 -1.16 10.33
CA GLY A 125 14.47 -0.57 11.46
C GLY A 125 14.80 -1.30 12.75
N VAL A 126 15.09 -0.53 13.77
CA VAL A 126 15.09 -0.96 15.19
C VAL A 126 13.69 -1.49 15.50
N GLY A 127 13.59 -2.65 16.12
CA GLY A 127 12.35 -3.36 16.39
C GLY A 127 11.24 -2.44 16.91
N THR A 128 10.16 -2.31 16.15
CA THR A 128 9.01 -1.50 16.52
C THR A 128 8.27 -2.17 17.67
N ASN A 129 7.95 -1.41 18.70
CA ASN A 129 7.05 -1.90 19.74
C ASN A 129 5.67 -2.14 19.11
N ILE A 130 5.32 -3.40 18.88
CA ILE A 130 4.07 -3.83 18.23
C ILE A 130 2.85 -3.20 18.91
N GLY A 131 2.87 -3.08 20.25
CA GLY A 131 1.77 -2.47 21.01
C GLY A 131 1.52 -1.01 20.64
N SER A 132 2.52 -0.27 20.15
CA SER A 132 2.36 1.11 19.72
C SER A 132 1.56 1.28 18.43
N LEU A 133 1.30 0.19 17.69
CA LEU A 133 0.52 0.21 16.46
C LEU A 133 -0.99 0.30 16.71
N ASP A 134 -1.49 -0.09 17.90
CA ASP A 134 -2.94 -0.12 18.18
C ASP A 134 -3.64 1.23 17.99
N PRO A 135 -3.13 2.38 18.50
CA PRO A 135 -3.76 3.68 18.25
C PRO A 135 -3.85 4.04 16.76
N VAL A 136 -2.82 3.70 16.00
CA VAL A 136 -2.76 3.98 14.56
C VAL A 136 -3.76 3.10 13.81
N CYS A 137 -3.82 1.82 14.12
CA CYS A 137 -4.80 0.89 13.56
C CYS A 137 -6.23 1.34 13.87
N ARG A 138 -6.48 1.85 15.08
CA ARG A 138 -7.78 2.43 15.48
C ARG A 138 -8.15 3.60 14.58
N THR A 139 -7.22 4.50 14.27
CA THR A 139 -7.46 5.61 13.36
C THR A 139 -7.92 5.11 11.99
N VAL A 140 -7.25 4.12 11.42
CA VAL A 140 -7.65 3.51 10.13
C VAL A 140 -9.04 2.89 10.20
N LEU A 141 -9.37 2.19 11.29
CA LEU A 141 -10.69 1.57 11.48
C LEU A 141 -11.83 2.59 11.56
N ASN A 142 -11.56 3.79 12.09
CA ASN A 142 -12.52 4.87 12.24
C ASN A 142 -12.75 5.71 10.97
N LEU A 143 -11.94 5.51 9.93
CA LEU A 143 -12.15 6.18 8.64
C LEU A 143 -13.48 5.73 7.99
N PRO A 144 -14.12 6.59 7.17
CA PRO A 144 -15.26 6.19 6.36
C PRO A 144 -14.95 4.93 5.55
N ILE A 145 -15.95 4.04 5.40
CA ILE A 145 -15.73 2.69 4.86
C ILE A 145 -15.04 2.67 3.50
N HIS A 146 -15.41 3.59 2.60
CA HIS A 146 -14.83 3.70 1.26
C HIS A 146 -13.37 4.19 1.29
N VAL A 147 -13.04 5.13 2.20
CA VAL A 147 -11.66 5.59 2.44
C VAL A 147 -10.84 4.47 3.05
N ARG A 148 -11.37 3.81 4.09
CA ARG A 148 -10.72 2.67 4.73
C ARG A 148 -10.40 1.55 3.75
N GLN A 149 -11.29 1.26 2.80
CA GLN A 149 -11.04 0.27 1.75
C GLN A 149 -9.82 0.63 0.89
N LYS A 150 -9.66 1.89 0.52
CA LYS A 150 -8.48 2.35 -0.23
C LYS A 150 -7.20 2.30 0.60
N ILE A 151 -7.25 2.69 1.87
CA ILE A 151 -6.10 2.56 2.78
C ILE A 151 -5.72 1.09 2.96
N CYS A 152 -6.69 0.18 3.16
CA CYS A 152 -6.41 -1.25 3.25
C CYS A 152 -5.81 -1.82 1.96
N ALA A 153 -6.26 -1.35 0.79
CA ALA A 153 -5.67 -1.73 -0.49
C ALA A 153 -4.23 -1.21 -0.62
N ALA A 154 -3.96 0.03 -0.22
CA ALA A 154 -2.61 0.57 -0.20
C ALA A 154 -1.68 -0.22 0.73
N LEU A 155 -2.13 -0.55 1.94
CA LEU A 155 -1.38 -1.40 2.89
C LEU A 155 -1.12 -2.80 2.31
N TYR A 156 -2.08 -3.36 1.59
CA TYR A 156 -1.90 -4.63 0.88
C TYR A 156 -0.80 -4.52 -0.17
N TRP A 157 -0.83 -3.49 -1.01
CA TRP A 157 0.17 -3.28 -2.05
C TRP A 157 1.58 -3.04 -1.51
N VAL A 158 1.74 -2.26 -0.44
CA VAL A 158 3.06 -2.07 0.21
C VAL A 158 3.61 -3.38 0.75
N ARG A 159 2.73 -4.25 1.27
CA ARG A 159 3.13 -5.53 1.85
C ARG A 159 3.32 -6.63 0.81
N SER A 160 2.71 -6.49 -0.36
CA SER A 160 2.48 -7.56 -1.33
C SER A 160 3.46 -7.67 -2.52
N PRO A 161 4.68 -7.13 -2.52
CA PRO A 161 5.67 -7.54 -3.51
C PRO A 161 5.83 -9.04 -3.39
N LYS A 162 5.33 -9.75 -4.39
CA LYS A 162 5.29 -11.21 -4.39
C LYS A 162 6.72 -11.75 -4.25
N ASN A 163 6.91 -12.55 -3.23
CA ASN A 163 8.01 -13.49 -3.11
C ASN A 163 9.34 -12.95 -3.66
N LEU A 164 9.95 -12.02 -2.95
CA LEU A 164 11.38 -11.94 -3.00
C LEU A 164 11.85 -13.32 -2.52
N SER A 165 12.00 -14.25 -3.45
CA SER A 165 12.60 -15.51 -3.15
C SER A 165 13.98 -15.18 -2.62
N MET A 166 14.39 -15.84 -1.54
CA MET A 166 15.72 -15.66 -0.96
C MET A 166 16.85 -16.09 -1.91
N ASP A 167 16.51 -16.57 -3.10
CA ASP A 167 17.43 -16.90 -4.17
C ASP A 167 17.77 -15.62 -4.92
N HIS A 168 18.97 -15.11 -4.70
CA HIS A 168 19.55 -13.90 -5.30
C HIS A 168 19.46 -13.81 -6.84
N TYR A 169 19.01 -14.83 -7.51
CA TYR A 169 18.91 -14.90 -8.98
C TYR A 169 17.66 -14.26 -9.58
N LEU A 170 16.69 -13.81 -8.76
CA LEU A 170 15.44 -13.19 -9.23
C LEU A 170 15.32 -11.70 -8.86
N TYR A 171 16.39 -11.08 -8.37
CA TYR A 171 16.37 -9.72 -7.83
C TYR A 171 15.89 -8.67 -8.84
N GLU A 172 16.26 -8.82 -10.10
CA GLU A 172 15.97 -7.83 -11.14
C GLU A 172 14.46 -7.76 -11.47
N ASN A 173 13.83 -8.90 -11.71
CA ASN A 173 12.37 -8.96 -11.95
C ASN A 173 11.55 -8.59 -10.71
N ASP A 174 12.05 -8.91 -9.52
CA ASP A 174 11.39 -8.57 -8.26
C ASP A 174 11.35 -7.05 -8.04
N LEU A 175 12.37 -6.30 -8.44
CA LEU A 175 12.43 -4.85 -8.29
C LEU A 175 11.32 -4.14 -9.11
N LEU A 176 11.05 -4.58 -10.33
CA LEU A 176 9.96 -4.05 -11.16
C LEU A 176 8.60 -4.32 -10.53
N ILE A 177 8.41 -5.52 -9.97
CA ILE A 177 7.19 -5.90 -9.23
C ILE A 177 7.02 -5.05 -7.98
N VAL A 178 8.11 -4.80 -7.22
CA VAL A 178 8.10 -3.95 -6.03
C VAL A 178 7.72 -2.52 -6.40
N TYR A 179 8.31 -1.99 -7.47
CA TYR A 179 7.99 -0.64 -7.94
C TYR A 179 6.51 -0.50 -8.31
N SER A 180 5.99 -1.43 -9.12
CA SER A 180 4.58 -1.45 -9.53
C SER A 180 3.64 -1.59 -8.32
N SER A 181 4.00 -2.41 -7.34
CA SER A 181 3.22 -2.57 -6.11
C SER A 181 3.18 -1.28 -5.29
N TYR A 182 4.31 -0.58 -5.16
CA TYR A 182 4.35 0.69 -4.45
C TYR A 182 3.63 1.80 -5.23
N TRP A 183 3.72 1.80 -6.56
CA TRP A 183 2.94 2.72 -7.36
C TRP A 183 1.42 2.49 -7.18
N ASN A 184 0.96 1.24 -7.18
CA ASN A 184 -0.44 0.91 -6.89
C ASN A 184 -0.87 1.35 -5.48
N ALA A 185 0.03 1.26 -4.49
CA ALA A 185 -0.23 1.80 -3.16
C ALA A 185 -0.40 3.32 -3.21
N PHE A 186 0.47 4.02 -3.94
CA PHE A 186 0.37 5.47 -4.15
C PHE A 186 -0.96 5.87 -4.81
N GLU A 187 -1.38 5.17 -5.87
CA GLU A 187 -2.67 5.41 -6.53
C GLU A 187 -3.86 5.21 -5.57
N CYS A 188 -3.83 4.18 -4.74
CA CYS A 188 -4.85 3.95 -3.72
C CYS A 188 -4.90 5.08 -2.67
N LEU A 189 -3.74 5.60 -2.26
CA LEU A 189 -3.67 6.74 -1.32
C LEU A 189 -4.16 8.04 -1.95
N VAL A 190 -3.81 8.30 -3.21
CA VAL A 190 -4.33 9.44 -3.98
C VAL A 190 -5.86 9.40 -4.04
N ASP A 191 -6.45 8.25 -4.38
CA ASP A 191 -7.90 8.08 -4.40
C ASP A 191 -8.51 8.28 -3.01
N ALA A 192 -7.86 7.81 -1.94
CA ALA A 192 -8.33 7.98 -0.57
C ALA A 192 -8.34 9.44 -0.14
N VAL A 193 -7.30 10.21 -0.50
CA VAL A 193 -7.24 11.67 -0.25
C VAL A 193 -8.34 12.38 -1.01
N GLU A 194 -8.53 12.05 -2.30
CA GLU A 194 -9.57 12.65 -3.13
C GLU A 194 -10.98 12.42 -2.57
N MET A 195 -11.23 11.29 -1.90
CA MET A 195 -12.50 11.01 -1.23
C MET A 195 -12.73 11.88 0.02
N ILE A 196 -11.68 12.33 0.69
CA ILE A 196 -11.75 13.16 1.91
C ILE A 196 -11.67 14.64 1.57
N LYS A 197 -10.77 15.00 0.67
CA LYS A 197 -10.46 16.37 0.23
C LYS A 197 -10.49 16.40 -1.31
N PRO A 198 -11.66 16.33 -1.92
CA PRO A 198 -11.78 16.30 -3.37
C PRO A 198 -11.17 17.57 -3.97
N GLN A 199 -10.48 17.40 -5.07
CA GLN A 199 -10.01 18.53 -5.87
C GLN A 199 -11.22 19.41 -6.22
N GLN A 200 -11.13 20.69 -5.89
CA GLN A 200 -12.18 21.61 -6.30
C GLN A 200 -12.26 21.65 -7.81
N SER A 201 -13.39 21.19 -8.35
CA SER A 201 -13.64 21.29 -9.78
C SER A 201 -13.70 22.77 -10.15
N LEU A 202 -12.77 23.20 -10.99
CA LEU A 202 -12.81 24.55 -11.53
C LEU A 202 -14.14 24.78 -12.26
N THR A 203 -14.79 25.89 -11.98
CA THR A 203 -15.93 26.32 -12.78
C THR A 203 -15.51 26.56 -14.24
N ARG A 204 -16.46 26.59 -15.15
CA ARG A 204 -16.18 26.87 -16.57
C ARG A 204 -15.41 28.18 -16.76
N SER A 205 -15.75 29.22 -15.99
CA SER A 205 -15.07 30.52 -16.03
C SER A 205 -13.63 30.41 -15.53
N GLN A 206 -13.39 29.73 -14.38
CA GLN A 206 -12.05 29.53 -13.85
C GLN A 206 -11.17 28.66 -14.76
N LYS A 207 -11.76 27.66 -15.42
CA LYS A 207 -11.01 26.88 -16.43
C LYS A 207 -10.60 27.76 -17.60
N GLN A 208 -11.51 28.57 -18.09
CA GLN A 208 -11.22 29.47 -19.22
C GLN A 208 -10.13 30.47 -18.85
N GLU A 209 -10.20 31.08 -17.67
CA GLU A 209 -9.18 32.03 -17.17
C GLU A 209 -7.80 31.37 -17.11
N LYS A 210 -7.69 30.15 -16.58
CA LYS A 210 -6.41 29.40 -16.54
C LYS A 210 -5.91 29.03 -17.94
N ILE A 211 -6.80 28.70 -18.87
CA ILE A 211 -6.44 28.42 -20.25
C ILE A 211 -5.88 29.69 -20.91
N ASP A 212 -6.54 30.82 -20.74
CA ASP A 212 -6.14 32.09 -21.32
C ASP A 212 -4.78 32.54 -20.74
N GLU A 213 -4.57 32.37 -19.41
CA GLU A 213 -3.30 32.63 -18.76
C GLU A 213 -2.19 31.72 -19.33
N PHE A 214 -2.44 30.42 -19.45
CA PHE A 214 -1.48 29.46 -20.01
C PHE A 214 -1.11 29.84 -21.46
N ILE A 215 -2.11 30.13 -22.31
CA ILE A 215 -1.89 30.55 -23.70
C ILE A 215 -1.04 31.81 -23.75
N SER A 216 -1.33 32.77 -22.90
CA SER A 216 -0.58 34.03 -22.83
C SER A 216 0.88 33.80 -22.45
N GLN A 217 1.13 32.96 -21.43
CA GLN A 217 2.48 32.60 -21.01
C GLN A 217 3.27 31.88 -22.10
N GLN A 218 2.67 30.87 -22.77
CA GLN A 218 3.34 30.11 -23.82
C GLN A 218 3.64 30.98 -25.05
N ASN A 219 2.71 31.85 -25.43
CA ASN A 219 2.93 32.81 -26.53
C ASN A 219 4.07 33.80 -26.21
N ALA A 220 4.20 34.22 -24.95
CA ALA A 220 5.30 35.10 -24.53
C ALA A 220 6.67 34.38 -24.61
N ILE A 221 6.72 33.06 -24.37
CA ILE A 221 7.95 32.27 -24.40
C ILE A 221 8.32 31.84 -25.83
N HIS A 222 7.36 31.32 -26.58
CA HIS A 222 7.59 30.64 -27.85
C HIS A 222 7.09 31.41 -29.08
N GLY A 223 6.37 32.54 -28.89
CA GLY A 223 5.76 33.32 -29.97
C GLY A 223 4.55 32.65 -30.65
N ARG A 224 4.32 31.38 -30.38
CA ARG A 224 3.18 30.59 -30.87
C ARG A 224 2.97 29.34 -30.01
N LEU A 225 1.75 28.83 -29.97
CA LEU A 225 1.46 27.54 -29.34
C LEU A 225 1.99 26.39 -30.17
N THR A 226 2.64 25.44 -29.52
CA THR A 226 3.02 24.16 -30.10
C THR A 226 1.95 23.07 -29.84
N ALA A 227 2.03 21.93 -30.53
CA ALA A 227 1.18 20.80 -30.25
C ALA A 227 1.38 20.27 -28.81
N GLU A 228 2.61 20.36 -28.29
CA GLU A 228 2.97 19.99 -26.93
C GLU A 228 2.31 20.94 -25.92
N ASP A 229 2.29 22.23 -26.18
CA ASP A 229 1.61 23.23 -25.33
C ASP A 229 0.12 22.97 -25.24
N ILE A 230 -0.51 22.65 -26.38
CA ILE A 230 -1.94 22.29 -26.43
C ILE A 230 -2.21 21.04 -25.59
N GLN A 231 -1.38 20.00 -25.74
CA GLN A 231 -1.50 18.78 -24.97
C GLN A 231 -1.30 19.03 -23.47
N ASN A 232 -0.31 19.84 -23.10
CA ASN A 232 -0.05 20.22 -21.71
C ASN A 232 -1.20 21.02 -21.10
N CYS A 233 -1.79 21.97 -21.85
CA CYS A 233 -2.99 22.68 -21.43
C CYS A 233 -4.15 21.73 -21.17
N TYR A 234 -4.39 20.81 -22.10
CA TYR A 234 -5.46 19.83 -21.96
C TYR A 234 -5.27 18.95 -20.71
N THR A 235 -4.11 18.34 -20.55
CA THR A 235 -3.83 17.42 -19.44
C THR A 235 -3.75 18.09 -18.07
N ASN A 236 -3.32 19.33 -18.00
CA ASN A 236 -3.13 20.01 -16.72
C ASN A 236 -4.36 20.85 -16.27
N ILE A 237 -5.16 21.37 -17.22
CA ILE A 237 -6.24 22.30 -16.90
C ILE A 237 -7.60 21.74 -17.27
N VAL A 238 -7.74 21.20 -18.49
CA VAL A 238 -9.05 20.75 -19.01
C VAL A 238 -9.44 19.41 -18.43
N ASN A 239 -8.54 18.44 -18.49
CA ASN A 239 -8.75 17.09 -17.97
C ASN A 239 -7.49 16.58 -17.27
N PRO A 240 -7.25 16.99 -16.04
CA PRO A 240 -6.02 16.67 -15.29
C PRO A 240 -5.86 15.17 -14.97
N GLY A 241 -6.92 14.37 -15.10
CA GLY A 241 -6.86 12.92 -14.92
C GLY A 241 -6.24 12.51 -13.58
N PHE A 242 -5.45 11.42 -13.60
CA PHE A 242 -4.73 10.93 -12.42
C PHE A 242 -3.68 11.94 -11.91
N ARG A 243 -2.94 12.60 -12.82
CA ARG A 243 -1.93 13.60 -12.44
C ARG A 243 -2.52 14.72 -11.58
N GLY A 244 -3.69 15.25 -11.96
CA GLY A 244 -4.36 16.32 -11.20
C GLY A 244 -4.77 15.86 -9.81
N LYS A 245 -5.33 14.65 -9.67
CA LYS A 245 -5.66 14.05 -8.38
C LYS A 245 -4.42 13.85 -7.51
N ALA A 246 -3.34 13.36 -8.10
CA ALA A 246 -2.09 13.12 -7.38
C ALA A 246 -1.46 14.44 -6.91
N ILE A 247 -1.44 15.49 -7.73
CA ILE A 247 -0.98 16.82 -7.33
C ILE A 247 -1.84 17.36 -6.18
N ASN A 248 -3.18 17.23 -6.25
CA ASN A 248 -4.07 17.61 -5.15
C ASN A 248 -3.73 16.82 -3.88
N ALA A 249 -3.59 15.51 -3.98
CA ALA A 249 -3.26 14.66 -2.83
C ALA A 249 -1.93 15.04 -2.19
N LEU A 250 -0.88 15.27 -2.98
CA LEU A 250 0.42 15.72 -2.49
C LEU A 250 0.31 17.10 -1.81
N THR A 251 -0.45 18.04 -2.40
CA THR A 251 -0.69 19.36 -1.81
C THR A 251 -1.43 19.28 -0.47
N VAL A 252 -2.33 18.33 -0.32
CA VAL A 252 -3.09 18.10 0.93
C VAL A 252 -2.22 17.43 2.00
N CYS A 253 -1.40 16.46 1.61
CA CYS A 253 -0.63 15.64 2.56
C CYS A 253 0.67 16.32 3.04
N PHE A 254 1.28 17.20 2.24
CA PHE A 254 2.59 17.75 2.50
C PHE A 254 2.55 19.26 2.72
N ALA A 255 3.30 19.74 3.71
CA ALA A 255 3.43 21.18 3.98
C ALA A 255 4.16 21.92 2.83
N ASP A 256 5.16 21.28 2.21
CA ASP A 256 5.81 21.75 0.97
C ASP A 256 5.74 20.63 -0.06
N PRO A 257 4.73 20.63 -0.95
CA PRO A 257 4.52 19.58 -1.93
C PRO A 257 5.42 19.71 -3.17
N THR A 258 6.10 20.86 -3.36
CA THR A 258 6.78 21.20 -4.62
C THR A 258 7.80 20.14 -5.04
N GLN A 259 8.65 19.70 -4.11
CA GLN A 259 9.65 18.68 -4.40
C GLN A 259 8.99 17.35 -4.78
N TYR A 260 7.95 16.93 -4.09
CA TYR A 260 7.27 15.65 -4.34
C TYR A 260 6.52 15.65 -5.67
N ILE A 261 5.88 16.77 -6.02
CA ILE A 261 5.24 16.95 -7.33
C ILE A 261 6.29 16.86 -8.44
N ARG A 262 7.44 17.52 -8.25
CA ARG A 262 8.54 17.44 -9.20
C ARG A 262 9.07 16.02 -9.36
N GLU A 263 9.33 15.31 -8.28
CA GLU A 263 9.77 13.90 -8.32
C GLU A 263 8.75 13.00 -9.04
N CYS A 264 7.45 13.23 -8.81
CA CYS A 264 6.42 12.43 -9.44
C CYS A 264 6.23 12.72 -10.93
N PHE A 265 6.31 14.01 -11.37
CA PHE A 265 5.78 14.41 -12.69
C PHE A 265 6.65 15.36 -13.51
N ASP A 266 7.54 16.16 -12.89
CA ASP A 266 8.12 17.35 -13.53
C ASP A 266 9.66 17.35 -13.58
N MET A 267 10.32 16.20 -13.51
CA MET A 267 11.78 16.13 -13.67
C MET A 267 12.16 16.51 -15.10
N PRO A 268 13.24 17.31 -15.27
CA PRO A 268 13.63 17.84 -16.57
C PRO A 268 14.13 16.79 -17.57
N GLU A 269 14.55 15.64 -17.10
CA GLU A 269 15.02 14.53 -17.94
C GLU A 269 13.86 13.58 -18.22
N LYS A 270 13.49 13.44 -19.50
CA LYS A 270 12.24 12.83 -19.99
C LYS A 270 11.94 11.38 -19.54
N ARG A 271 12.83 10.70 -18.82
CA ARG A 271 12.59 9.31 -18.36
C ARG A 271 12.85 9.11 -16.86
N ASP A 272 12.95 10.19 -16.11
CA ASP A 272 13.43 10.09 -14.73
C ASP A 272 12.41 10.44 -13.64
N ASN A 273 11.20 10.90 -13.95
CA ASN A 273 10.20 11.05 -12.93
C ASN A 273 9.50 9.71 -12.60
N LEU A 274 8.91 9.62 -11.41
CA LEU A 274 8.30 8.40 -10.91
C LEU A 274 7.19 7.87 -11.84
N TYR A 275 6.37 8.76 -12.42
CA TYR A 275 5.29 8.38 -13.33
C TYR A 275 5.81 7.80 -14.65
N GLN A 276 6.92 8.32 -15.16
CA GLN A 276 7.52 7.81 -16.39
C GLN A 276 8.17 6.43 -16.19
N ILE A 277 8.84 6.20 -15.06
CA ILE A 277 9.36 4.86 -14.72
C ILE A 277 8.21 3.86 -14.63
N ARG A 278 7.11 4.22 -13.95
CA ARG A 278 5.92 3.36 -13.89
C ARG A 278 5.41 3.00 -15.28
N ASN A 279 5.26 3.99 -16.16
CA ASN A 279 4.80 3.74 -17.52
C ASN A 279 5.78 2.86 -18.31
N ALA A 280 7.08 3.09 -18.18
CA ALA A 280 8.09 2.28 -18.84
C ALA A 280 8.05 0.81 -18.36
N ILE A 281 7.81 0.57 -17.06
CA ILE A 281 7.63 -0.78 -16.52
C ILE A 281 6.36 -1.43 -17.10
N ASP A 282 5.23 -0.73 -17.11
CA ASP A 282 3.95 -1.26 -17.58
C ASP A 282 3.94 -1.55 -19.09
N HIS A 283 4.70 -0.81 -19.87
CA HIS A 283 4.86 -1.02 -21.33
C HIS A 283 5.99 -2.00 -21.68
N GLY A 284 6.74 -2.48 -20.69
CA GLY A 284 7.88 -3.36 -20.93
C GLY A 284 9.08 -2.67 -21.57
N ASP A 285 9.19 -1.34 -21.39
CA ASP A 285 10.27 -0.51 -21.95
C ASP A 285 11.53 -0.51 -21.06
N ILE A 286 11.50 -1.17 -19.90
CA ILE A 286 12.63 -1.37 -18.99
C ILE A 286 13.30 -2.69 -19.34
N ASP A 287 14.58 -2.63 -19.67
CA ASP A 287 15.40 -3.83 -19.85
C ASP A 287 15.92 -4.32 -18.49
N ALA A 288 15.30 -5.40 -17.99
CA ALA A 288 15.66 -5.99 -16.70
C ALA A 288 17.07 -6.63 -16.68
N GLU A 289 17.66 -6.89 -17.85
CA GLU A 289 19.05 -7.39 -17.97
C GLU A 289 20.08 -6.25 -18.00
N ASN A 290 19.63 -4.99 -18.10
CA ASN A 290 20.50 -3.82 -18.10
C ASN A 290 20.70 -3.27 -16.69
N PRO A 291 21.89 -3.41 -16.07
CA PRO A 291 22.16 -2.98 -14.70
C PRO A 291 21.92 -1.46 -14.48
N ASP A 292 22.20 -0.64 -15.49
CA ASP A 292 22.03 0.82 -15.36
C ASP A 292 20.54 1.19 -15.27
N GLU A 293 19.67 0.49 -16.00
CA GLU A 293 18.22 0.68 -15.89
C GLU A 293 17.70 0.20 -14.56
N MET A 294 18.17 -0.92 -14.05
CA MET A 294 17.78 -1.44 -12.75
C MET A 294 18.24 -0.55 -11.60
N ILE A 295 19.44 0.01 -11.64
CA ILE A 295 19.92 1.01 -10.68
C ILE A 295 19.01 2.27 -10.72
N ARG A 296 18.55 2.70 -11.88
CA ARG A 296 17.61 3.82 -12.01
C ARG A 296 16.27 3.50 -11.36
N VAL A 297 15.72 2.31 -11.59
CA VAL A 297 14.46 1.87 -10.96
C VAL A 297 14.61 1.83 -9.43
N GLU A 298 15.69 1.26 -8.91
CA GLU A 298 15.99 1.20 -7.49
C GLU A 298 16.08 2.60 -6.87
N TRP A 299 16.80 3.50 -7.52
CA TRP A 299 16.91 4.88 -7.04
C TRP A 299 15.55 5.59 -7.03
N ARG A 300 14.70 5.38 -8.04
CA ARG A 300 13.35 5.93 -8.07
C ARG A 300 12.43 5.29 -7.03
N LEU A 301 12.56 4.01 -6.78
CA LEU A 301 11.85 3.32 -5.70
C LEU A 301 12.19 3.95 -4.34
N SER A 302 13.46 4.29 -4.11
CA SER A 302 13.89 4.97 -2.89
C SER A 302 13.26 6.36 -2.69
N LYS A 303 12.76 7.00 -3.77
CA LYS A 303 12.00 8.27 -3.71
C LYS A 303 10.50 8.05 -3.55
N LEU A 304 9.95 7.00 -4.16
CA LEU A 304 8.53 6.69 -4.09
C LEU A 304 8.10 6.26 -2.68
N TYR A 305 8.91 5.44 -2.02
CA TYR A 305 8.57 4.90 -0.70
C TYR A 305 8.36 5.98 0.38
N PRO A 306 9.24 6.99 0.54
CA PRO A 306 9.00 8.09 1.48
C PRO A 306 7.71 8.87 1.22
N ILE A 307 7.34 9.07 -0.06
CA ILE A 307 6.09 9.74 -0.42
C ILE A 307 4.90 8.94 0.12
N ILE A 308 4.89 7.63 -0.12
CA ILE A 308 3.84 6.72 0.35
C ILE A 308 3.77 6.76 1.89
N LEU A 309 4.92 6.67 2.56
CA LEU A 309 5.00 6.67 4.01
C LEU A 309 4.43 7.96 4.62
N GLU A 310 4.80 9.13 4.10
CA GLU A 310 4.28 10.42 4.56
C GLU A 310 2.77 10.56 4.31
N MET A 311 2.26 10.07 3.17
CA MET A 311 0.82 10.03 2.93
C MET A 311 0.09 9.15 3.95
N PHE A 312 0.63 7.98 4.32
CA PHE A 312 0.08 7.17 5.42
C PHE A 312 0.12 7.92 6.75
N ILE A 313 1.22 8.61 7.06
CA ILE A 313 1.35 9.42 8.29
C ILE A 313 0.28 10.51 8.33
N TRP A 314 -0.03 11.14 7.20
CA TRP A 314 -1.11 12.11 7.11
C TRP A 314 -2.47 11.48 7.49
N PHE A 315 -2.81 10.30 6.94
CA PHE A 315 -4.05 9.60 7.29
C PHE A 315 -4.11 9.22 8.77
N PHE A 316 -3.00 8.85 9.38
CA PHE A 316 -2.95 8.48 10.79
C PHE A 316 -3.13 9.67 11.72
N LYS A 317 -2.79 10.87 11.27
CA LYS A 317 -3.01 12.12 12.00
C LYS A 317 -4.38 12.75 11.66
N TYR A 318 -5.06 12.25 10.65
CA TYR A 318 -6.33 12.81 10.21
C TYR A 318 -7.42 12.57 11.26
N THR A 319 -7.94 13.66 11.83
CA THR A 319 -8.95 13.63 12.92
C THR A 319 -10.38 13.84 12.44
N GLY A 320 -10.62 13.90 11.11
CA GLY A 320 -11.97 14.11 10.55
C GLY A 320 -12.50 15.56 10.65
N LYS A 321 -11.62 16.54 10.91
CA LYS A 321 -11.96 17.97 10.96
C LYS A 321 -11.66 18.67 9.64
#